data_0e0bb783994fd0a9e68ee28749f000da
#
_entry.id   0e0bb783994fd0a9e68ee28749f000da
#
_cell.length_a   1.000
_cell.length_b   1.000
_cell.length_c   1.000
_cell.angle_alpha   90.00
_cell.angle_beta   90.00
_cell.angle_gamma   90.00
#
_symmetry.space_group_name_H-M   'P 1'
#
loop_
_entity.id
_entity.type
_entity.pdbx_description
1 polymer ?
#
loop_
_entity_poly.entity_id
_entity_poly.type
_entity_poly.pdbx_seq_one_letter_code
_entity_poly.pdbx_strand_id
1 'polypeptide(L)'
;MTLPVASCERHASNPLLGSSGTFLPVKGWSFFMATVTYDSASRIYPGSDKPAVDKLDLDIADGEFMVLVGPSGCGKSTSLRMLAGLEEINDGAVRIGDRDVTHLPPKDRDIAMVFQNYALYPHMSVAENMGFALKMQGVSKEQRLQKVREAAQLLGLEEFLDRKPKALSGGQRQRVAMGRAIVREPKVFLMDEPLSNLDAKLRVSTRTQIAALQRRLGITTVYVTHDQTEAMTMGDRVAVLKDGLLQQNDTPLNLYDKPNNVFVAGFIGSPAMNLLDGKVTESGVDVGGYVVPLQPAVRSRLGQDAAATVGIRPEAFRIVSNEENGLPVEVAVVEELGADAYLYGLVGNGDEQKEIIARIDARRPPEKGAKVKLAADTERIHVFSASTGDRLTD
;
A
#
# COMPACT_ATOMS: atom_id res chain seq x y z
N MET A 1 35.68 8.44 -47.17
CA MET A 1 35.70 9.69 -46.38
C MET A 1 34.72 9.47 -45.23
N THR A 2 35.21 8.88 -44.15
CA THR A 2 34.46 8.45 -42.98
C THR A 2 34.68 9.46 -41.86
N LEU A 3 33.59 10.07 -41.36
CA LEU A 3 33.61 10.96 -40.22
C LEU A 3 33.45 10.13 -38.94
N PRO A 4 34.14 10.42 -37.83
CA PRO A 4 34.04 9.68 -36.59
C PRO A 4 32.83 10.15 -35.74
N VAL A 5 32.11 9.17 -35.18
CA VAL A 5 31.04 9.37 -34.20
C VAL A 5 31.70 9.70 -32.86
N ALA A 6 31.45 10.92 -32.34
CA ALA A 6 31.86 11.33 -31.01
C ALA A 6 30.92 10.73 -29.96
N SER A 7 31.44 9.88 -29.10
CA SER A 7 30.78 9.41 -27.90
C SER A 7 30.65 10.54 -26.88
N CYS A 8 29.44 10.97 -26.63
CA CYS A 8 29.12 11.94 -25.58
C CYS A 8 28.72 11.21 -24.30
N GLU A 9 29.71 10.81 -23.52
CA GLU A 9 29.51 10.41 -22.13
C GLU A 9 29.28 11.66 -21.28
N ARG A 10 28.01 11.97 -21.00
CA ARG A 10 27.66 12.90 -19.94
C ARG A 10 27.30 12.12 -18.68
N HIS A 11 28.28 11.93 -17.82
CA HIS A 11 28.06 11.64 -16.42
C HIS A 11 27.43 12.88 -15.77
N ALA A 12 26.10 12.86 -15.65
CA ALA A 12 25.41 13.76 -14.74
C ALA A 12 25.58 13.21 -13.32
N SER A 13 26.64 13.63 -12.63
CA SER A 13 26.76 13.43 -11.18
C SER A 13 25.66 14.21 -10.49
N ASN A 14 24.71 13.49 -9.89
CA ASN A 14 23.69 14.08 -9.03
C ASN A 14 24.38 14.52 -7.72
N PRO A 15 24.45 15.83 -7.38
CA PRO A 15 25.22 16.32 -6.25
C PRO A 15 24.61 15.99 -4.88
N LEU A 16 23.55 15.18 -4.82
CA LEU A 16 22.80 14.82 -3.60
C LEU A 16 23.06 13.41 -3.08
N LEU A 17 23.91 12.62 -3.76
CA LEU A 17 24.29 11.28 -3.30
C LEU A 17 25.74 11.28 -2.86
N GLY A 18 25.98 11.15 -1.56
CA GLY A 18 27.29 10.78 -1.04
C GLY A 18 27.69 9.37 -1.53
N SER A 19 28.97 9.08 -1.61
CA SER A 19 29.57 7.84 -2.13
C SER A 19 29.18 6.54 -1.38
N SER A 20 28.29 6.63 -0.39
CA SER A 20 27.78 5.52 0.43
C SER A 20 26.26 5.37 0.42
N GLY A 21 25.52 6.07 -0.47
CA GLY A 21 24.05 5.97 -0.52
C GLY A 21 23.29 6.58 0.67
N THR A 22 24.00 7.22 1.60
CA THR A 22 23.39 7.89 2.76
C THR A 22 22.93 9.29 2.36
N PHE A 23 21.64 9.56 2.49
CA PHE A 23 21.07 10.89 2.29
C PHE A 23 21.68 11.87 3.31
N LEU A 24 22.16 13.01 2.83
CA LEU A 24 22.62 14.07 3.70
C LEU A 24 21.42 14.65 4.47
N PRO A 25 21.47 14.72 5.81
CA PRO A 25 20.39 15.26 6.61
C PRO A 25 20.10 16.72 6.23
N VAL A 26 18.82 17.09 6.22
CA VAL A 26 18.41 18.48 5.97
C VAL A 26 19.04 19.36 7.03
N LYS A 27 19.86 20.34 6.63
CA LYS A 27 20.55 21.26 7.53
C LYS A 27 19.55 21.92 8.49
N GLY A 28 19.73 21.73 9.80
CA GLY A 28 18.87 22.32 10.84
C GLY A 28 17.80 21.39 11.44
N TRP A 29 17.65 20.16 10.92
CA TRP A 29 16.68 19.17 11.45
C TRP A 29 17.45 17.95 11.97
N SER A 30 17.24 17.60 13.23
CA SER A 30 17.79 16.38 13.85
C SER A 30 16.62 15.47 14.23
N PHE A 31 16.24 14.57 13.31
CA PHE A 31 15.26 13.54 13.63
C PHE A 31 15.98 12.37 14.31
N PHE A 32 15.64 12.10 15.56
CA PHE A 32 15.97 10.86 16.22
C PHE A 32 14.91 9.83 15.82
N MET A 33 15.16 9.12 14.75
CA MET A 33 14.29 8.09 14.23
C MET A 33 14.20 6.92 15.23
N ALA A 34 13.14 6.13 15.12
CA ALA A 34 12.95 4.99 16.00
C ALA A 34 12.20 3.86 15.27
N THR A 35 12.57 2.63 15.56
CA THR A 35 11.79 1.44 15.18
C THR A 35 10.42 1.46 15.85
N VAL A 36 9.46 0.76 15.26
CA VAL A 36 8.16 0.50 15.88
C VAL A 36 7.92 -1.00 15.91
N THR A 37 7.56 -1.53 17.06
CA THR A 37 7.22 -2.96 17.21
C THR A 37 5.83 -3.10 17.83
N TYR A 38 4.97 -3.87 17.18
CA TYR A 38 3.80 -4.49 17.77
C TYR A 38 4.18 -5.92 18.13
N ASP A 39 4.03 -6.27 19.39
CA ASP A 39 4.36 -7.58 19.97
C ASP A 39 3.05 -8.21 20.44
N SER A 40 2.47 -9.06 19.59
CA SER A 40 1.17 -9.72 19.78
C SER A 40 0.05 -8.78 20.26
N ALA A 41 0.08 -7.52 19.73
CA ALA A 41 -0.79 -6.46 20.21
C ALA A 41 -2.25 -6.67 19.79
N SER A 42 -3.16 -6.65 20.76
CA SER A 42 -4.59 -6.91 20.54
C SER A 42 -5.47 -5.77 21.05
N ARG A 43 -6.57 -5.52 20.34
CA ARG A 43 -7.64 -4.59 20.75
C ARG A 43 -9.01 -5.24 20.64
N ILE A 44 -9.73 -5.28 21.75
CA ILE A 44 -11.11 -5.77 21.84
C ILE A 44 -11.97 -4.62 22.35
N TYR A 45 -13.01 -4.25 21.60
CA TYR A 45 -13.94 -3.22 22.05
C TYR A 45 -14.98 -3.78 23.03
N PRO A 46 -15.41 -3.02 24.03
CA PRO A 46 -16.46 -3.43 24.94
C PRO A 46 -17.73 -3.89 24.21
N GLY A 47 -18.22 -5.08 24.54
CA GLY A 47 -19.41 -5.66 23.90
C GLY A 47 -19.16 -6.37 22.57
N SER A 48 -17.92 -6.51 22.14
CA SER A 48 -17.53 -7.32 20.97
C SER A 48 -16.86 -8.61 21.42
N ASP A 49 -17.30 -9.74 20.86
CA ASP A 49 -16.66 -11.04 21.07
C ASP A 49 -15.43 -11.24 20.15
N LYS A 50 -15.29 -10.38 19.12
CA LYS A 50 -14.19 -10.46 18.18
C LYS A 50 -13.23 -9.28 18.37
N PRO A 51 -11.91 -9.53 18.39
CA PRO A 51 -10.92 -8.46 18.41
C PRO A 51 -10.98 -7.63 17.11
N ALA A 52 -10.85 -6.32 17.25
CA ALA A 52 -10.69 -5.42 16.12
C ALA A 52 -9.24 -5.49 15.56
N VAL A 53 -8.29 -5.84 16.42
CA VAL A 53 -6.91 -6.21 16.10
C VAL A 53 -6.58 -7.41 16.98
N ASP A 54 -6.13 -8.49 16.36
CA ASP A 54 -5.87 -9.76 17.03
C ASP A 54 -4.40 -10.14 16.88
N LYS A 55 -3.65 -10.12 17.98
CA LYS A 55 -2.24 -10.52 18.09
C LYS A 55 -1.39 -10.02 16.92
N LEU A 56 -1.46 -8.71 16.69
CA LEU A 56 -0.65 -8.10 15.63
C LEU A 56 0.83 -8.17 16.00
N ASP A 57 1.59 -8.92 15.21
CA ASP A 57 3.05 -8.96 15.23
C ASP A 57 3.58 -8.21 14.02
N LEU A 58 4.21 -7.05 14.25
CA LEU A 58 4.69 -6.19 13.17
C LEU A 58 5.90 -5.37 13.62
N ASP A 59 7.03 -5.59 12.98
CA ASP A 59 8.23 -4.79 13.15
C ASP A 59 8.39 -3.82 11.98
N ILE A 60 8.63 -2.55 12.30
CA ILE A 60 8.87 -1.45 11.37
C ILE A 60 10.27 -0.91 11.65
N ALA A 61 11.11 -0.94 10.63
CA ALA A 61 12.49 -0.50 10.76
C ALA A 61 12.58 1.04 10.92
N ASP A 62 13.72 1.49 11.41
CA ASP A 62 14.05 2.90 11.51
C ASP A 62 14.05 3.55 10.11
N GLY A 63 13.33 4.67 9.97
CA GLY A 63 13.17 5.39 8.70
C GLY A 63 12.28 4.72 7.66
N GLU A 64 11.68 3.56 7.96
CA GLU A 64 10.80 2.81 7.05
C GLU A 64 9.46 3.52 6.83
N PHE A 65 8.97 3.44 5.59
CA PHE A 65 7.59 3.81 5.23
C PHE A 65 6.71 2.56 5.21
N MET A 66 6.05 2.26 6.33
CA MET A 66 5.13 1.13 6.46
C MET A 66 3.70 1.55 6.09
N VAL A 67 3.06 0.82 5.18
CA VAL A 67 1.66 1.04 4.82
C VAL A 67 0.79 -0.08 5.36
N LEU A 68 -0.28 0.27 6.08
CA LEU A 68 -1.33 -0.66 6.49
C LEU A 68 -2.49 -0.59 5.50
N VAL A 69 -2.83 -1.70 4.86
CA VAL A 69 -3.88 -1.77 3.85
C VAL A 69 -4.82 -2.95 4.12
N GLY A 70 -6.04 -2.89 3.61
CA GLY A 70 -7.05 -3.95 3.76
C GLY A 70 -8.48 -3.40 3.63
N PRO A 71 -9.49 -4.27 3.65
CA PRO A 71 -10.90 -3.88 3.57
C PRO A 71 -11.33 -2.93 4.69
N SER A 72 -12.50 -2.29 4.53
CA SER A 72 -13.08 -1.48 5.60
C SER A 72 -13.35 -2.34 6.85
N GLY A 73 -13.02 -1.82 8.03
CA GLY A 73 -13.24 -2.51 9.30
C GLY A 73 -12.20 -3.59 9.66
N CYS A 74 -11.14 -3.81 8.87
CA CYS A 74 -10.13 -4.84 9.15
C CYS A 74 -9.09 -4.49 10.24
N GLY A 75 -9.21 -3.35 10.93
CA GLY A 75 -8.33 -2.99 12.05
C GLY A 75 -7.24 -1.97 11.76
N LYS A 76 -7.05 -1.47 10.52
CA LYS A 76 -5.97 -0.52 10.14
C LYS A 76 -5.89 0.73 11.01
N SER A 77 -6.98 1.52 11.03
CA SER A 77 -7.02 2.75 11.85
C SER A 77 -6.97 2.44 13.33
N THR A 78 -7.50 1.30 13.76
CA THR A 78 -7.37 0.83 15.16
C THR A 78 -5.91 0.57 15.49
N SER A 79 -5.16 -0.17 14.67
CA SER A 79 -3.73 -0.42 14.86
C SER A 79 -2.93 0.89 14.91
N LEU A 80 -3.22 1.83 13.99
CA LEU A 80 -2.58 3.15 14.00
C LEU A 80 -2.88 3.92 15.31
N ARG A 81 -4.13 3.89 15.79
CA ARG A 81 -4.56 4.56 17.02
C ARG A 81 -4.01 3.88 18.28
N MET A 82 -3.81 2.55 18.27
CA MET A 82 -3.09 1.83 19.32
C MET A 82 -1.66 2.37 19.45
N LEU A 83 -0.93 2.54 18.33
CA LEU A 83 0.40 3.15 18.31
C LEU A 83 0.37 4.61 18.77
N ALA A 84 -0.66 5.35 18.40
CA ALA A 84 -0.84 6.75 18.82
C ALA A 84 -1.21 6.89 20.31
N GLY A 85 -1.61 5.82 21.01
CA GLY A 85 -2.14 5.85 22.36
C GLY A 85 -3.55 6.46 22.47
N LEU A 86 -4.29 6.44 21.35
CA LEU A 86 -5.68 6.87 21.25
C LEU A 86 -6.65 5.71 21.43
N GLU A 87 -6.17 4.47 21.32
CA GLU A 87 -6.88 3.24 21.64
C GLU A 87 -6.06 2.43 22.64
N GLU A 88 -6.74 1.77 23.55
CA GLU A 88 -6.12 0.90 24.54
C GLU A 88 -5.65 -0.39 23.88
N ILE A 89 -4.57 -0.97 24.41
CA ILE A 89 -4.08 -2.29 24.07
C ILE A 89 -4.52 -3.24 25.19
N ASN A 90 -5.31 -4.26 24.82
CA ASN A 90 -5.88 -5.19 25.78
C ASN A 90 -4.90 -6.34 26.09
N ASP A 91 -4.08 -6.74 25.12
CA ASP A 91 -3.07 -7.79 25.26
C ASP A 91 -1.87 -7.48 24.35
N GLY A 92 -0.70 -8.00 24.73
CA GLY A 92 0.55 -7.70 24.02
C GLY A 92 1.12 -6.32 24.34
N ALA A 93 2.04 -5.84 23.50
CA ALA A 93 2.74 -4.58 23.73
C ALA A 93 3.00 -3.79 22.43
N VAL A 94 3.24 -2.48 22.57
CA VAL A 94 3.73 -1.62 21.50
C VAL A 94 4.96 -0.86 22.00
N ARG A 95 6.01 -0.83 21.15
CA ARG A 95 7.28 -0.18 21.47
C ARG A 95 7.64 0.86 20.40
N ILE A 96 8.31 1.93 20.81
CA ILE A 96 8.94 2.93 19.94
C ILE A 96 10.42 3.00 20.33
N GLY A 97 11.29 2.50 19.47
CA GLY A 97 12.66 2.17 19.84
C GLY A 97 12.67 1.16 20.99
N ASP A 98 13.54 1.38 21.97
CA ASP A 98 13.64 0.51 23.17
C ASP A 98 12.54 0.79 24.21
N ARG A 99 11.68 1.78 23.98
CA ARG A 99 10.70 2.22 24.97
C ARG A 99 9.35 1.54 24.76
N ASP A 100 8.87 0.84 25.80
CA ASP A 100 7.49 0.38 25.87
C ASP A 100 6.54 1.58 26.04
N VAL A 101 5.61 1.73 25.09
CA VAL A 101 4.63 2.82 25.07
C VAL A 101 3.19 2.32 25.25
N THR A 102 3.01 1.04 25.54
CA THR A 102 1.70 0.34 25.60
C THR A 102 0.66 1.14 26.38
N HIS A 103 1.03 1.61 27.57
CA HIS A 103 0.11 2.33 28.49
C HIS A 103 0.38 3.84 28.57
N LEU A 104 1.28 4.37 27.72
CA LEU A 104 1.60 5.79 27.74
C LEU A 104 0.52 6.60 26.99
N PRO A 105 0.15 7.77 27.50
CA PRO A 105 -0.76 8.68 26.80
C PRO A 105 -0.08 9.25 25.54
N PRO A 106 -0.85 9.73 24.53
CA PRO A 106 -0.31 10.22 23.26
C PRO A 106 0.78 11.29 23.38
N LYS A 107 0.67 12.18 24.38
CA LYS A 107 1.62 13.27 24.60
C LYS A 107 3.05 12.81 24.95
N ASP A 108 3.18 11.58 25.48
CA ASP A 108 4.44 11.03 25.98
C ASP A 108 5.07 10.01 25.02
N ARG A 109 4.52 9.84 23.79
CA ARG A 109 4.98 8.83 22.81
C ARG A 109 5.94 9.36 21.73
N ASP A 110 6.28 10.63 21.70
CA ASP A 110 7.13 11.25 20.67
C ASP A 110 6.65 11.01 19.23
N ILE A 111 5.34 11.03 19.02
CA ILE A 111 4.70 10.84 17.73
C ILE A 111 4.04 12.12 17.22
N ALA A 112 3.82 12.19 15.92
CA ALA A 112 2.90 13.16 15.31
C ALA A 112 1.91 12.44 14.40
N MET A 113 0.64 12.85 14.44
CA MET A 113 -0.43 12.23 13.66
C MET A 113 -1.11 13.24 12.74
N VAL A 114 -1.31 12.84 11.50
CA VAL A 114 -2.16 13.51 10.51
C VAL A 114 -3.45 12.72 10.38
N PHE A 115 -4.56 13.37 10.73
CA PHE A 115 -5.91 12.79 10.66
C PHE A 115 -6.52 12.95 9.28
N GLN A 116 -7.45 12.09 8.93
CA GLN A 116 -8.20 12.09 7.67
C GLN A 116 -8.85 13.45 7.35
N ASN A 117 -9.36 14.15 8.34
CA ASN A 117 -10.01 15.47 8.21
C ASN A 117 -9.04 16.65 8.42
N TYR A 118 -7.72 16.38 8.45
CA TYR A 118 -6.63 17.36 8.70
C TYR A 118 -6.67 18.04 10.08
N ALA A 119 -7.80 18.12 10.74
CA ALA A 119 -8.02 18.69 12.08
C ALA A 119 -7.36 20.08 12.26
N LEU A 120 -7.45 20.96 11.24
CA LEU A 120 -6.91 22.31 11.31
C LEU A 120 -7.82 23.22 12.14
N TYR A 121 -7.21 24.13 12.89
CA TYR A 121 -7.93 25.18 13.63
C TYR A 121 -8.42 26.25 12.64
N PRO A 122 -9.73 26.38 12.38
CA PRO A 122 -10.26 27.21 11.28
C PRO A 122 -10.06 28.72 11.50
N HIS A 123 -9.94 29.15 12.75
CA HIS A 123 -9.76 30.55 13.15
C HIS A 123 -8.30 31.01 13.11
N MET A 124 -7.35 30.07 13.11
CA MET A 124 -5.90 30.33 13.07
C MET A 124 -5.39 30.43 11.63
N SER A 125 -4.34 31.22 11.42
CA SER A 125 -3.58 31.24 10.16
C SER A 125 -2.80 29.92 9.96
N VAL A 126 -2.21 29.74 8.77
CA VAL A 126 -1.31 28.61 8.49
C VAL A 126 -0.14 28.60 9.47
N ALA A 127 0.54 29.75 9.64
CA ALA A 127 1.67 29.88 10.57
C ALA A 127 1.25 29.55 12.02
N GLU A 128 0.08 29.99 12.45
CA GLU A 128 -0.43 29.70 13.79
C GLU A 128 -0.80 28.22 13.95
N ASN A 129 -1.44 27.61 12.95
CA ASN A 129 -1.72 26.16 12.95
C ASN A 129 -0.44 25.35 13.09
N MET A 130 0.58 25.65 12.28
CA MET A 130 1.85 24.91 12.31
C MET A 130 2.58 25.13 13.65
N GLY A 131 2.63 26.37 14.14
CA GLY A 131 3.37 26.73 15.35
C GLY A 131 2.64 26.45 16.66
N PHE A 132 1.36 26.01 16.64
CA PHE A 132 0.55 25.89 17.85
C PHE A 132 1.15 24.95 18.90
N ALA A 133 1.58 23.76 18.49
CA ALA A 133 2.15 22.78 19.41
C ALA A 133 3.44 23.32 20.10
N LEU A 134 4.30 24.00 19.35
CA LEU A 134 5.50 24.61 19.89
C LEU A 134 5.17 25.75 20.88
N LYS A 135 4.07 26.50 20.63
CA LYS A 135 3.58 27.51 21.56
C LYS A 135 3.16 26.88 22.89
N MET A 136 2.45 25.75 22.84
CA MET A 136 2.03 25.03 24.06
C MET A 136 3.20 24.44 24.84
N GLN A 137 4.31 24.13 24.16
CA GLN A 137 5.56 23.67 24.77
C GLN A 137 6.42 24.82 25.35
N GLY A 138 5.97 26.07 25.24
CA GLY A 138 6.70 27.23 25.77
C GLY A 138 7.83 27.74 24.89
N VAL A 139 7.95 27.25 23.62
CA VAL A 139 9.01 27.70 22.69
C VAL A 139 8.81 29.18 22.37
N SER A 140 9.90 29.95 22.38
CA SER A 140 9.89 31.40 22.12
C SER A 140 9.25 31.73 20.75
N LYS A 141 8.68 32.92 20.62
CA LYS A 141 8.02 33.35 19.37
C LYS A 141 9.00 33.33 18.19
N GLU A 142 10.23 33.73 18.40
CA GLU A 142 11.27 33.79 17.36
C GLU A 142 11.66 32.40 16.87
N GLN A 143 11.99 31.50 17.79
CA GLN A 143 12.32 30.10 17.45
C GLN A 143 11.14 29.37 16.78
N ARG A 144 9.93 29.61 17.24
CA ARG A 144 8.71 29.06 16.65
C ARG A 144 8.51 29.52 15.21
N LEU A 145 8.66 30.84 14.96
CA LEU A 145 8.52 31.41 13.61
C LEU A 145 9.62 30.88 12.68
N GLN A 146 10.83 30.69 13.17
CA GLN A 146 11.90 30.08 12.39
C GLN A 146 11.55 28.65 11.96
N LYS A 147 11.20 27.77 12.92
CA LYS A 147 10.80 26.38 12.62
C LYS A 147 9.60 26.31 11.68
N VAL A 148 8.61 27.18 11.84
CA VAL A 148 7.45 27.27 10.95
C VAL A 148 7.86 27.67 9.53
N ARG A 149 8.77 28.63 9.36
CA ARG A 149 9.26 29.03 8.02
C ARG A 149 10.04 27.91 7.35
N GLU A 150 10.91 27.23 8.07
CA GLU A 150 11.67 26.08 7.57
C GLU A 150 10.73 24.95 7.10
N ALA A 151 9.72 24.60 7.91
CA ALA A 151 8.71 23.61 7.52
C ALA A 151 7.85 24.09 6.35
N ALA A 152 7.49 25.37 6.29
CA ALA A 152 6.75 25.95 5.18
C ALA A 152 7.55 25.88 3.87
N GLN A 153 8.85 26.14 3.92
CA GLN A 153 9.74 26.01 2.78
C GLN A 153 9.81 24.58 2.25
N LEU A 154 9.93 23.60 3.17
CA LEU A 154 9.93 22.18 2.81
C LEU A 154 8.63 21.74 2.09
N LEU A 155 7.51 22.38 2.43
CA LEU A 155 6.17 22.04 1.97
C LEU A 155 5.63 22.97 0.88
N GLY A 156 6.39 24.00 0.46
CA GLY A 156 5.93 25.02 -0.49
C GLY A 156 4.71 25.79 0.02
N LEU A 157 4.75 26.22 1.29
CA LEU A 157 3.66 26.94 1.98
C LEU A 157 4.01 28.37 2.36
N GLU A 158 5.16 28.90 1.95
CA GLU A 158 5.67 30.21 2.36
C GLU A 158 4.70 31.35 2.04
N GLU A 159 4.09 31.32 0.85
CA GLU A 159 3.12 32.34 0.40
C GLU A 159 1.77 32.25 1.12
N PHE A 160 1.53 31.16 1.85
CA PHE A 160 0.23 30.88 2.48
C PHE A 160 0.23 31.08 3.99
N LEU A 161 1.37 31.43 4.62
CA LEU A 161 1.55 31.48 6.06
C LEU A 161 0.52 32.35 6.79
N ASP A 162 0.08 33.44 6.19
CA ASP A 162 -0.90 34.38 6.77
C ASP A 162 -2.36 34.02 6.43
N ARG A 163 -2.58 33.04 5.54
CA ARG A 163 -3.93 32.64 5.15
C ARG A 163 -4.58 31.74 6.20
N LYS A 164 -5.92 31.76 6.23
CA LYS A 164 -6.71 30.83 7.05
C LYS A 164 -7.08 29.57 6.25
N PRO A 165 -7.36 28.42 6.89
CA PRO A 165 -7.69 27.15 6.22
C PRO A 165 -8.80 27.24 5.17
N LYS A 166 -9.80 28.10 5.37
CA LYS A 166 -10.90 28.31 4.41
C LYS A 166 -10.44 28.85 3.04
N ALA A 167 -9.31 29.54 2.98
CA ALA A 167 -8.74 30.12 1.77
C ALA A 167 -7.72 29.20 1.08
N LEU A 168 -7.66 27.93 1.47
CA LEU A 168 -6.71 26.95 0.96
C LEU A 168 -7.42 25.85 0.17
N SER A 169 -6.74 25.30 -0.85
CA SER A 169 -7.15 24.07 -1.52
C SER A 169 -7.02 22.85 -0.60
N GLY A 170 -7.61 21.69 -0.98
CA GLY A 170 -7.50 20.45 -0.23
C GLY A 170 -6.05 20.04 0.02
N GLY A 171 -5.21 20.03 -1.03
CA GLY A 171 -3.80 19.68 -0.91
C GLY A 171 -2.98 20.70 -0.11
N GLN A 172 -3.33 21.98 -0.14
CA GLN A 172 -2.70 22.98 0.73
C GLN A 172 -3.06 22.73 2.19
N ARG A 173 -4.34 22.46 2.51
CA ARG A 173 -4.76 22.10 3.89
C ARG A 173 -4.02 20.86 4.40
N GLN A 174 -3.87 19.85 3.56
CA GLN A 174 -3.12 18.65 3.92
C GLN A 174 -1.65 18.98 4.23
N ARG A 175 -0.98 19.75 3.35
CA ARG A 175 0.41 20.18 3.61
C ARG A 175 0.55 20.98 4.91
N VAL A 176 -0.44 21.81 5.26
CA VAL A 176 -0.47 22.51 6.56
C VAL A 176 -0.57 21.51 7.72
N ALA A 177 -1.40 20.47 7.60
CA ALA A 177 -1.49 19.42 8.63
C ALA A 177 -0.17 18.66 8.79
N MET A 178 0.51 18.37 7.67
CA MET A 178 1.86 17.77 7.69
C MET A 178 2.87 18.72 8.35
N GLY A 179 2.86 20.01 8.00
CA GLY A 179 3.73 21.01 8.60
C GLY A 179 3.55 21.15 10.12
N ARG A 180 2.29 21.08 10.59
CA ARG A 180 1.98 21.03 12.02
C ARG A 180 2.58 19.82 12.74
N ALA A 181 2.67 18.69 12.04
CA ALA A 181 3.27 17.48 12.56
C ALA A 181 4.81 17.55 12.54
N ILE A 182 5.39 18.00 11.43
CA ILE A 182 6.85 18.05 11.20
C ILE A 182 7.56 19.00 12.16
N VAL A 183 6.99 20.17 12.44
CA VAL A 183 7.63 21.18 13.33
C VAL A 183 7.92 20.67 14.74
N ARG A 184 7.32 19.55 15.15
CA ARG A 184 7.55 18.89 16.44
C ARG A 184 8.74 17.96 16.43
N GLU A 185 9.33 17.67 15.27
CA GLU A 185 10.43 16.71 15.10
C GLU A 185 10.11 15.34 15.75
N PRO A 186 8.99 14.69 15.37
CA PRO A 186 8.57 13.43 15.99
C PRO A 186 9.51 12.29 15.61
N LYS A 187 9.62 11.26 16.46
CA LYS A 187 10.32 10.01 16.13
C LYS A 187 9.56 9.15 15.13
N VAL A 188 8.23 9.16 15.20
CA VAL A 188 7.34 8.39 14.32
C VAL A 188 6.23 9.27 13.78
N PHE A 189 5.96 9.16 12.49
CA PHE A 189 4.93 9.90 11.79
C PHE A 189 3.75 8.99 11.46
N LEU A 190 2.57 9.32 11.91
CA LEU A 190 1.35 8.54 11.73
C LEU A 190 0.40 9.26 10.78
N MET A 191 -0.15 8.56 9.79
CA MET A 191 -1.08 9.12 8.80
C MET A 191 -2.31 8.24 8.65
N ASP A 192 -3.49 8.74 9.08
CA ASP A 192 -4.78 8.04 8.96
C ASP A 192 -5.52 8.54 7.72
N GLU A 193 -5.45 7.80 6.62
CA GLU A 193 -6.09 8.08 5.32
C GLU A 193 -5.96 9.54 4.83
N PRO A 194 -4.77 10.13 4.79
CA PRO A 194 -4.61 11.58 4.57
C PRO A 194 -5.01 12.06 3.17
N LEU A 195 -5.16 11.15 2.18
CA LEU A 195 -5.50 11.49 0.79
C LEU A 195 -6.96 11.22 0.43
N SER A 196 -7.75 10.60 1.31
CA SER A 196 -9.13 10.17 1.03
C SER A 196 -10.06 11.31 0.59
N ASN A 197 -9.85 12.54 1.11
CA ASN A 197 -10.68 13.72 0.82
C ASN A 197 -10.19 14.56 -0.37
N LEU A 198 -9.26 14.04 -1.20
CA LEU A 198 -8.73 14.72 -2.36
C LEU A 198 -9.32 14.16 -3.66
N ASP A 199 -9.49 15.03 -4.66
CA ASP A 199 -9.80 14.59 -6.02
C ASP A 199 -8.66 13.76 -6.62
N ALA A 200 -8.96 12.98 -7.67
CA ALA A 200 -8.02 12.02 -8.26
C ALA A 200 -6.70 12.66 -8.73
N LYS A 201 -6.77 13.83 -9.40
CA LYS A 201 -5.57 14.52 -9.92
C LYS A 201 -4.69 15.03 -8.78
N LEU A 202 -5.31 15.63 -7.77
CA LEU A 202 -4.60 16.16 -6.61
C LEU A 202 -4.02 15.02 -5.75
N ARG A 203 -4.72 13.88 -5.66
CA ARG A 203 -4.26 12.67 -4.94
C ARG A 203 -2.95 12.15 -5.51
N VAL A 204 -2.83 12.03 -6.85
CA VAL A 204 -1.59 11.57 -7.51
C VAL A 204 -0.41 12.49 -7.19
N SER A 205 -0.58 13.82 -7.36
CA SER A 205 0.52 14.76 -7.09
C SER A 205 0.92 14.80 -5.62
N THR A 206 -0.07 14.74 -4.71
CA THR A 206 0.19 14.79 -3.26
C THR A 206 0.85 13.51 -2.75
N ARG A 207 0.46 12.34 -3.28
CA ARG A 207 1.10 11.05 -2.99
C ARG A 207 2.61 11.11 -3.25
N THR A 208 3.00 11.59 -4.43
CA THR A 208 4.42 11.76 -4.81
C THR A 208 5.14 12.73 -3.86
N GLN A 209 4.48 13.83 -3.47
CA GLN A 209 5.05 14.80 -2.52
C GLN A 209 5.26 14.21 -1.13
N ILE A 210 4.31 13.41 -0.62
CA ILE A 210 4.45 12.75 0.69
C ILE A 210 5.61 11.77 0.68
N ALA A 211 5.70 10.90 -0.35
CA ALA A 211 6.79 9.94 -0.47
C ALA A 211 8.16 10.62 -0.57
N ALA A 212 8.26 11.70 -1.37
CA ALA A 212 9.50 12.48 -1.48
C ALA A 212 9.87 13.17 -0.17
N LEU A 213 8.89 13.70 0.55
CA LEU A 213 9.10 14.36 1.84
C LEU A 213 9.59 13.38 2.89
N GLN A 214 8.94 12.21 3.01
CA GLN A 214 9.35 11.18 3.97
C GLN A 214 10.80 10.71 3.70
N ARG A 215 11.14 10.41 2.44
CA ARG A 215 12.52 10.04 2.06
C ARG A 215 13.54 11.14 2.41
N ARG A 216 13.15 12.41 2.23
CA ARG A 216 14.01 13.55 2.56
C ARG A 216 14.22 13.71 4.06
N LEU A 217 13.20 13.41 4.86
CA LEU A 217 13.25 13.56 6.32
C LEU A 217 13.79 12.29 7.01
N GLY A 218 13.64 11.12 6.37
CA GLY A 218 14.04 9.82 6.91
C GLY A 218 13.21 9.36 8.12
N ILE A 219 12.05 9.97 8.41
CA ILE A 219 11.24 9.67 9.60
C ILE A 219 10.49 8.34 9.40
N THR A 220 10.54 7.46 10.40
CA THR A 220 9.71 6.25 10.45
C THR A 220 8.24 6.63 10.32
N THR A 221 7.57 6.07 9.33
CA THR A 221 6.20 6.47 8.99
C THR A 221 5.27 5.28 8.95
N VAL A 222 4.12 5.38 9.62
CA VAL A 222 3.02 4.42 9.50
C VAL A 222 1.83 5.10 8.83
N TYR A 223 1.45 4.57 7.68
CA TYR A 223 0.44 5.15 6.79
C TYR A 223 -0.73 4.18 6.63
N VAL A 224 -1.93 4.63 6.89
CA VAL A 224 -3.16 3.85 6.65
C VAL A 224 -3.84 4.33 5.37
N THR A 225 -4.21 3.38 4.52
CA THR A 225 -5.02 3.65 3.33
C THR A 225 -5.94 2.48 2.99
N HIS A 226 -6.97 2.75 2.21
CA HIS A 226 -7.77 1.74 1.51
C HIS A 226 -7.43 1.70 0.00
N ASP A 227 -6.57 2.59 -0.49
CA ASP A 227 -6.14 2.68 -1.89
C ASP A 227 -4.86 1.84 -2.08
N GLN A 228 -5.00 0.76 -2.86
CA GLN A 228 -3.88 -0.14 -3.17
C GLN A 228 -2.77 0.58 -3.95
N THR A 229 -3.12 1.55 -4.81
CA THR A 229 -2.13 2.30 -5.58
C THR A 229 -1.23 3.13 -4.67
N GLU A 230 -1.80 3.70 -3.58
CA GLU A 230 -1.03 4.38 -2.55
C GLU A 230 -0.07 3.39 -1.87
N ALA A 231 -0.57 2.23 -1.43
CA ALA A 231 0.23 1.22 -0.78
C ALA A 231 1.39 0.74 -1.65
N MET A 232 1.11 0.39 -2.90
CA MET A 232 2.09 -0.15 -3.85
C MET A 232 3.15 0.87 -4.31
N THR A 233 2.86 2.17 -4.22
CA THR A 233 3.76 3.22 -4.76
C THR A 233 4.52 4.00 -3.70
N MET A 234 4.08 3.98 -2.46
CA MET A 234 4.67 4.78 -1.37
C MET A 234 5.41 3.93 -0.34
N GLY A 235 4.89 2.73 -0.03
CA GLY A 235 5.44 1.88 1.02
C GLY A 235 6.77 1.24 0.65
N ASP A 236 7.70 1.22 1.59
CA ASP A 236 8.85 0.31 1.54
C ASP A 236 8.38 -1.12 1.80
N ARG A 237 7.48 -1.28 2.77
CA ARG A 237 6.72 -2.50 3.03
C ARG A 237 5.24 -2.18 3.24
N VAL A 238 4.41 -3.17 2.95
CA VAL A 238 2.96 -3.09 3.07
C VAL A 238 2.45 -4.25 3.93
N ALA A 239 1.72 -3.94 4.99
CA ALA A 239 1.05 -4.90 5.85
C ALA A 239 -0.42 -5.01 5.41
N VAL A 240 -0.82 -6.17 4.92
CA VAL A 240 -2.18 -6.47 4.48
C VAL A 240 -2.95 -7.07 5.65
N LEU A 241 -4.02 -6.39 6.08
CA LEU A 241 -4.87 -6.83 7.19
C LEU A 241 -6.24 -7.31 6.69
N LYS A 242 -6.76 -8.34 7.36
CA LYS A 242 -8.13 -8.85 7.17
C LYS A 242 -8.70 -9.30 8.51
N ASP A 243 -9.89 -8.83 8.85
CA ASP A 243 -10.64 -9.26 10.05
C ASP A 243 -9.80 -9.19 11.36
N GLY A 244 -8.99 -8.14 11.51
CA GLY A 244 -8.11 -7.92 12.65
C GLY A 244 -6.76 -8.65 12.59
N LEU A 245 -6.55 -9.51 11.61
CA LEU A 245 -5.35 -10.34 11.47
C LEU A 245 -4.41 -9.83 10.36
N LEU A 246 -3.11 -9.89 10.61
CA LEU A 246 -2.08 -9.66 9.59
C LEU A 246 -2.02 -10.87 8.66
N GLN A 247 -2.27 -10.64 7.36
CA GLN A 247 -2.23 -11.69 6.35
C GLN A 247 -0.86 -11.86 5.70
N GLN A 248 -0.22 -10.73 5.41
CA GLN A 248 1.15 -10.69 4.86
C GLN A 248 1.73 -9.29 5.07
N ASN A 249 3.04 -9.23 5.32
CA ASN A 249 3.80 -8.01 5.41
C ASN A 249 5.09 -8.16 4.60
N ASP A 250 5.18 -7.45 3.47
CA ASP A 250 6.29 -7.59 2.53
C ASP A 250 6.46 -6.34 1.67
N THR A 251 7.47 -6.33 0.80
CA THR A 251 7.60 -5.30 -0.24
C THR A 251 6.40 -5.33 -1.19
N PRO A 252 6.01 -4.20 -1.79
CA PRO A 252 4.92 -4.16 -2.77
C PRO A 252 5.04 -5.21 -3.87
N LEU A 253 6.24 -5.39 -4.43
CA LEU A 253 6.48 -6.36 -5.50
C LEU A 253 6.27 -7.80 -5.03
N ASN A 254 6.76 -8.16 -3.85
CA ASN A 254 6.55 -9.49 -3.29
C ASN A 254 5.08 -9.78 -2.98
N LEU A 255 4.32 -8.81 -2.49
CA LEU A 255 2.87 -8.98 -2.29
C LEU A 255 2.14 -9.26 -3.60
N TYR A 256 2.60 -8.66 -4.68
CA TYR A 256 2.03 -8.87 -6.02
C TYR A 256 2.45 -10.21 -6.62
N ASP A 257 3.76 -10.51 -6.59
CA ASP A 257 4.32 -11.69 -7.24
C ASP A 257 4.22 -12.96 -6.37
N LYS A 258 4.22 -12.80 -5.04
CA LYS A 258 4.26 -13.91 -4.08
C LYS A 258 3.22 -13.75 -2.96
N PRO A 259 1.92 -13.64 -3.29
CA PRO A 259 0.88 -13.56 -2.26
C PRO A 259 0.84 -14.83 -1.42
N ASN A 260 0.82 -14.69 -0.08
CA ASN A 260 0.85 -15.84 0.82
C ASN A 260 -0.42 -16.68 0.77
N ASN A 261 -1.56 -16.08 0.44
CA ASN A 261 -2.84 -16.76 0.42
C ASN A 261 -3.80 -16.16 -0.63
N VAL A 262 -4.92 -16.84 -0.84
CA VAL A 262 -6.00 -16.46 -1.77
C VAL A 262 -6.50 -15.04 -1.51
N PHE A 263 -6.60 -14.63 -0.23
CA PHE A 263 -7.08 -13.30 0.09
C PHE A 263 -6.11 -12.22 -0.40
N VAL A 264 -4.82 -12.34 -0.10
CA VAL A 264 -3.80 -11.37 -0.56
C VAL A 264 -3.74 -11.34 -2.08
N ALA A 265 -3.80 -12.51 -2.72
CA ALA A 265 -3.82 -12.65 -4.19
C ALA A 265 -4.98 -11.90 -4.85
N GLY A 266 -6.18 -12.04 -4.31
CA GLY A 266 -7.39 -11.37 -4.80
C GLY A 266 -7.52 -9.91 -4.36
N PHE A 267 -6.85 -9.53 -3.25
CA PHE A 267 -6.89 -8.15 -2.76
C PHE A 267 -5.85 -7.27 -3.43
N ILE A 268 -4.63 -7.76 -3.68
CA ILE A 268 -3.53 -6.98 -4.26
C ILE A 268 -3.54 -7.05 -5.79
N GLY A 269 -3.63 -5.90 -6.43
CA GLY A 269 -3.65 -5.70 -7.88
C GLY A 269 -4.96 -5.07 -8.38
N SER A 270 -4.86 -4.30 -9.46
CA SER A 270 -6.01 -3.69 -10.14
C SER A 270 -5.79 -3.77 -11.65
N PRO A 271 -6.54 -4.65 -12.34
CA PRO A 271 -7.52 -5.62 -11.80
C PRO A 271 -6.92 -6.69 -10.89
N ALA A 272 -7.80 -7.33 -10.10
CA ALA A 272 -7.42 -8.40 -9.18
C ALA A 272 -6.96 -9.67 -9.90
N MET A 273 -6.28 -10.58 -9.20
CA MET A 273 -5.96 -11.91 -9.70
C MET A 273 -7.24 -12.71 -9.94
N ASN A 274 -7.32 -13.39 -11.08
CA ASN A 274 -8.38 -14.37 -11.33
C ASN A 274 -8.15 -15.59 -10.44
N LEU A 275 -9.13 -15.95 -9.63
CA LEU A 275 -9.10 -17.09 -8.71
C LEU A 275 -10.11 -18.13 -9.18
N LEU A 276 -9.60 -19.22 -9.70
CA LEU A 276 -10.39 -20.27 -10.34
C LEU A 276 -10.29 -21.57 -9.52
N ASP A 277 -11.41 -22.02 -8.97
CA ASP A 277 -11.44 -23.31 -8.29
C ASP A 277 -11.46 -24.43 -9.33
N GLY A 278 -10.62 -25.43 -9.11
CA GLY A 278 -10.46 -26.54 -10.03
C GLY A 278 -10.31 -27.89 -9.32
N LYS A 279 -10.52 -28.95 -10.07
CA LYS A 279 -10.34 -30.31 -9.59
C LYS A 279 -8.90 -30.77 -9.87
N VAL A 280 -8.27 -31.35 -8.86
CA VAL A 280 -6.92 -31.95 -9.03
C VAL A 280 -7.05 -33.24 -9.80
N THR A 281 -6.28 -33.35 -10.90
CA THR A 281 -6.23 -34.51 -11.79
C THR A 281 -4.79 -35.05 -11.85
N GLU A 282 -4.56 -36.15 -12.55
CA GLU A 282 -3.20 -36.69 -12.76
C GLU A 282 -2.30 -35.73 -13.56
N SER A 283 -2.85 -34.95 -14.46
CA SER A 283 -2.13 -34.03 -15.35
C SER A 283 -2.02 -32.60 -14.81
N GLY A 284 -2.81 -32.23 -13.78
CA GLY A 284 -2.82 -30.87 -13.28
C GLY A 284 -4.10 -30.51 -12.52
N VAL A 285 -4.47 -29.24 -12.54
CA VAL A 285 -5.76 -28.74 -12.02
C VAL A 285 -6.66 -28.40 -13.19
N ASP A 286 -7.82 -29.03 -13.28
CA ASP A 286 -8.84 -28.74 -14.30
C ASP A 286 -9.73 -27.58 -13.81
N VAL A 287 -9.67 -26.47 -14.53
CA VAL A 287 -10.46 -25.27 -14.30
C VAL A 287 -11.40 -25.04 -15.51
N GLY A 288 -12.57 -25.67 -15.49
CA GLY A 288 -13.55 -25.48 -16.56
C GLY A 288 -13.14 -26.05 -17.92
N GLY A 289 -12.46 -27.17 -17.96
CA GLY A 289 -11.98 -27.85 -19.17
C GLY A 289 -10.59 -27.39 -19.65
N TYR A 290 -9.98 -26.45 -18.96
CA TYR A 290 -8.58 -26.07 -19.14
C TYR A 290 -7.73 -26.67 -18.02
N VAL A 291 -6.85 -27.60 -18.38
CA VAL A 291 -5.96 -28.25 -17.42
C VAL A 291 -4.69 -27.44 -17.27
N VAL A 292 -4.49 -26.90 -16.07
CA VAL A 292 -3.29 -26.18 -15.66
C VAL A 292 -2.26 -27.22 -15.14
N PRO A 293 -1.11 -27.38 -15.80
CA PRO A 293 -0.12 -28.35 -15.37
C PRO A 293 0.48 -27.96 -14.01
N LEU A 294 0.67 -28.93 -13.13
CA LEU A 294 1.30 -28.74 -11.83
C LEU A 294 2.75 -29.14 -11.85
N GLN A 295 3.59 -28.31 -11.26
CA GLN A 295 4.96 -28.68 -10.94
C GLN A 295 4.98 -29.82 -9.88
N PRO A 296 5.94 -30.77 -9.94
CA PRO A 296 6.00 -31.88 -8.99
C PRO A 296 6.02 -31.44 -7.51
N ALA A 297 6.70 -30.35 -7.20
CA ALA A 297 6.76 -29.78 -5.85
C ALA A 297 5.37 -29.33 -5.35
N VAL A 298 4.60 -28.65 -6.19
CA VAL A 298 3.23 -28.18 -5.87
C VAL A 298 2.30 -29.38 -5.66
N ARG A 299 2.44 -30.41 -6.52
CA ARG A 299 1.66 -31.64 -6.39
C ARG A 299 1.92 -32.37 -5.06
N SER A 300 3.20 -32.41 -4.65
CA SER A 300 3.57 -32.99 -3.36
C SER A 300 2.96 -32.22 -2.17
N ARG A 301 2.87 -30.89 -2.27
CA ARG A 301 2.27 -30.03 -1.23
C ARG A 301 0.74 -30.14 -1.18
N LEU A 302 0.09 -30.38 -2.31
CA LEU A 302 -1.36 -30.64 -2.36
C LEU A 302 -1.74 -31.96 -1.67
N GLY A 303 -0.84 -32.92 -1.63
CA GLY A 303 -1.09 -34.22 -0.99
C GLY A 303 -2.27 -34.95 -1.61
N GLN A 304 -3.35 -35.18 -0.83
CA GLN A 304 -4.56 -35.86 -1.25
C GLN A 304 -5.74 -34.88 -1.51
N ASP A 305 -5.49 -33.58 -1.57
CA ASP A 305 -6.53 -32.61 -1.84
C ASP A 305 -7.15 -32.85 -3.23
N ALA A 306 -8.45 -32.99 -3.28
CA ALA A 306 -9.20 -33.22 -4.53
C ALA A 306 -9.46 -31.92 -5.31
N ALA A 307 -9.22 -30.76 -4.69
CA ALA A 307 -9.45 -29.44 -5.25
C ALA A 307 -8.32 -28.49 -4.93
N ALA A 308 -8.10 -27.50 -5.81
CA ALA A 308 -7.18 -26.40 -5.62
C ALA A 308 -7.73 -25.13 -6.24
N THR A 309 -7.32 -23.96 -5.73
CA THR A 309 -7.61 -22.68 -6.38
C THR A 309 -6.40 -22.26 -7.22
N VAL A 310 -6.63 -22.03 -8.50
CA VAL A 310 -5.62 -21.53 -9.44
C VAL A 310 -5.74 -20.03 -9.55
N GLY A 311 -4.64 -19.31 -9.28
CA GLY A 311 -4.53 -17.86 -9.40
C GLY A 311 -3.78 -17.46 -10.66
N ILE A 312 -4.38 -16.60 -11.49
CA ILE A 312 -3.79 -16.10 -12.72
C ILE A 312 -4.01 -14.61 -12.81
N ARG A 313 -2.90 -13.83 -12.90
CA ARG A 313 -2.97 -12.39 -13.11
C ARG A 313 -3.52 -12.06 -14.50
N PRO A 314 -4.27 -10.95 -14.69
CA PRO A 314 -4.81 -10.56 -15.99
C PRO A 314 -3.77 -10.47 -17.11
N GLU A 315 -2.57 -10.01 -16.80
CA GLU A 315 -1.46 -9.88 -17.75
C GLU A 315 -0.70 -11.19 -18.02
N ALA A 316 -1.01 -12.26 -17.28
CA ALA A 316 -0.46 -13.60 -17.55
C ALA A 316 -1.28 -14.37 -18.58
N PHE A 317 -2.42 -13.84 -19.01
CA PHE A 317 -3.21 -14.43 -20.08
C PHE A 317 -2.80 -13.91 -21.46
N ARG A 318 -2.95 -14.76 -22.46
CA ARG A 318 -2.90 -14.44 -23.88
C ARG A 318 -4.06 -15.08 -24.62
N ILE A 319 -4.60 -14.39 -25.62
CA ILE A 319 -5.59 -15.00 -26.54
C ILE A 319 -4.82 -15.96 -27.45
N VAL A 320 -5.34 -17.18 -27.61
CA VAL A 320 -4.76 -18.24 -28.42
C VAL A 320 -5.72 -18.75 -29.49
N SER A 321 -5.19 -19.50 -30.46
CA SER A 321 -6.01 -20.13 -31.51
C SER A 321 -6.92 -21.20 -30.93
N ASN A 322 -7.96 -21.58 -31.69
CA ASN A 322 -8.88 -22.65 -31.29
C ASN A 322 -8.19 -24.02 -31.19
N GLU A 323 -7.05 -24.20 -31.81
CA GLU A 323 -6.27 -25.45 -31.81
C GLU A 323 -5.40 -25.59 -30.58
N GLU A 324 -5.04 -24.47 -29.95
CA GLU A 324 -4.24 -24.47 -28.73
C GLU A 324 -5.08 -24.81 -27.48
N ASN A 325 -4.41 -25.34 -26.45
CA ASN A 325 -5.04 -25.56 -25.16
C ASN A 325 -5.23 -24.20 -24.45
N GLY A 326 -6.43 -23.90 -24.06
CA GLY A 326 -6.79 -22.64 -23.40
C GLY A 326 -8.17 -22.68 -22.80
N LEU A 327 -8.37 -21.84 -21.82
CA LEU A 327 -9.64 -21.63 -21.10
C LEU A 327 -10.66 -21.02 -22.07
N PRO A 328 -11.80 -21.67 -22.37
CA PRO A 328 -12.82 -21.11 -23.22
C PRO A 328 -13.55 -19.98 -22.49
N VAL A 329 -13.61 -18.81 -23.11
CA VAL A 329 -14.19 -17.59 -22.53
C VAL A 329 -15.14 -16.96 -23.54
N GLU A 330 -16.34 -16.61 -23.08
CA GLU A 330 -17.25 -15.75 -23.83
C GLU A 330 -17.05 -14.28 -23.42
N VAL A 331 -16.73 -13.42 -24.38
CA VAL A 331 -16.43 -12.01 -24.15
C VAL A 331 -17.70 -11.26 -23.75
N ALA A 332 -17.77 -10.78 -22.52
CA ALA A 332 -18.88 -9.97 -22.03
C ALA A 332 -18.66 -8.47 -22.35
N VAL A 333 -17.47 -7.95 -22.05
CA VAL A 333 -17.09 -6.54 -22.27
C VAL A 333 -15.60 -6.47 -22.56
N VAL A 334 -15.18 -5.49 -23.36
CA VAL A 334 -13.79 -5.06 -23.48
C VAL A 334 -13.70 -3.59 -23.04
N GLU A 335 -12.86 -3.32 -22.07
CA GLU A 335 -12.55 -1.97 -21.60
C GLU A 335 -11.25 -1.49 -22.24
N GLU A 336 -11.35 -0.53 -23.15
CA GLU A 336 -10.21 0.03 -23.88
C GLU A 336 -9.70 1.28 -23.15
N LEU A 337 -8.47 1.23 -22.64
CA LEU A 337 -7.83 2.34 -21.91
C LEU A 337 -6.75 3.03 -22.74
N GLY A 338 -6.76 2.86 -24.05
CA GLY A 338 -5.83 3.44 -25.00
C GLY A 338 -4.58 2.58 -25.21
N ALA A 339 -3.65 2.54 -24.30
CA ALA A 339 -2.45 1.69 -24.41
C ALA A 339 -2.71 0.24 -24.05
N ASP A 340 -3.60 0.01 -23.10
CA ASP A 340 -4.00 -1.29 -22.58
C ASP A 340 -5.50 -1.52 -22.82
N ALA A 341 -5.93 -2.78 -22.91
CA ALA A 341 -7.31 -3.16 -22.86
C ALA A 341 -7.49 -4.38 -21.92
N TYR A 342 -8.66 -4.42 -21.26
CA TYR A 342 -9.05 -5.54 -20.43
C TYR A 342 -10.30 -6.21 -20.99
N LEU A 343 -10.19 -7.49 -21.23
CA LEU A 343 -11.30 -8.36 -21.58
C LEU A 343 -11.93 -8.88 -20.29
N TYR A 344 -13.21 -8.60 -20.12
CA TYR A 344 -14.07 -9.22 -19.11
C TYR A 344 -14.88 -10.29 -19.81
N GLY A 345 -14.75 -11.53 -19.36
CA GLY A 345 -15.41 -12.65 -19.97
C GLY A 345 -15.97 -13.62 -18.93
N LEU A 346 -16.76 -14.56 -19.39
CA LEU A 346 -17.42 -15.56 -18.56
C LEU A 346 -16.87 -16.95 -18.90
N VAL A 347 -16.58 -17.72 -17.87
CA VAL A 347 -16.11 -19.12 -17.93
C VAL A 347 -17.11 -20.02 -17.22
N GLY A 348 -17.38 -21.18 -17.78
CA GLY A 348 -18.36 -22.12 -17.24
C GLY A 348 -19.73 -22.01 -17.95
N ASN A 349 -20.70 -22.81 -17.51
CA ASN A 349 -22.04 -22.86 -18.09
C ASN A 349 -23.10 -22.64 -17.00
N GLY A 350 -24.16 -21.92 -17.34
CA GLY A 350 -25.32 -21.71 -16.46
C GLY A 350 -24.98 -20.94 -15.18
N ASP A 351 -25.47 -21.39 -14.04
CA ASP A 351 -25.37 -20.73 -12.75
C ASP A 351 -23.92 -20.80 -12.13
N GLU A 352 -23.02 -21.59 -12.72
CA GLU A 352 -21.62 -21.72 -12.27
C GLU A 352 -20.67 -20.83 -13.06
N GLN A 353 -21.18 -19.85 -13.81
CA GLN A 353 -20.33 -18.91 -14.54
C GLN A 353 -19.51 -18.06 -13.59
N LYS A 354 -18.20 -17.99 -13.85
CA LYS A 354 -17.26 -17.09 -13.17
C LYS A 354 -16.75 -16.03 -14.13
N GLU A 355 -16.62 -14.81 -13.63
CA GLU A 355 -15.98 -13.73 -14.37
C GLU A 355 -14.48 -13.95 -14.42
N ILE A 356 -13.88 -13.68 -15.57
CA ILE A 356 -12.44 -13.67 -15.79
C ILE A 356 -12.01 -12.38 -16.44
N ILE A 357 -10.86 -11.88 -16.03
CA ILE A 357 -10.28 -10.64 -16.54
C ILE A 357 -8.92 -10.97 -17.17
N ALA A 358 -8.75 -10.59 -18.45
CA ALA A 358 -7.48 -10.74 -19.14
C ALA A 358 -7.03 -9.40 -19.73
N ARG A 359 -5.75 -9.07 -19.56
CA ARG A 359 -5.16 -7.95 -20.28
C ARG A 359 -4.86 -8.40 -21.71
N ILE A 360 -5.32 -7.62 -22.69
CA ILE A 360 -5.21 -7.92 -24.11
C ILE A 360 -4.62 -6.75 -24.90
N ASP A 361 -4.27 -7.01 -26.17
CA ASP A 361 -3.84 -5.95 -27.08
C ASP A 361 -5.02 -5.03 -27.43
N ALA A 362 -4.93 -3.77 -27.04
CA ALA A 362 -5.95 -2.75 -27.30
C ALA A 362 -6.17 -2.45 -28.80
N ARG A 363 -5.27 -2.87 -29.68
CA ARG A 363 -5.36 -2.59 -31.13
C ARG A 363 -6.20 -3.61 -31.88
N ARG A 364 -6.49 -4.76 -31.27
CA ARG A 364 -7.27 -5.86 -31.86
C ARG A 364 -8.16 -6.51 -30.82
N PRO A 365 -9.07 -5.76 -30.20
CA PRO A 365 -9.96 -6.31 -29.20
C PRO A 365 -10.97 -7.26 -29.88
N PRO A 366 -11.31 -8.39 -29.23
CA PRO A 366 -12.40 -9.24 -29.69
C PRO A 366 -13.75 -8.55 -29.50
N GLU A 367 -14.70 -8.87 -30.36
CA GLU A 367 -16.07 -8.34 -30.26
C GLU A 367 -16.82 -8.94 -29.07
N LYS A 368 -17.79 -8.18 -28.54
CA LYS A 368 -18.71 -8.68 -27.51
C LYS A 368 -19.46 -9.91 -28.00
N GLY A 369 -19.54 -10.95 -27.17
CA GLY A 369 -20.15 -12.26 -27.51
C GLY A 369 -19.22 -13.19 -28.27
N ALA A 370 -18.01 -12.74 -28.65
CA ALA A 370 -17.03 -13.62 -29.27
C ALA A 370 -16.59 -14.72 -28.27
N LYS A 371 -16.37 -15.93 -28.79
CA LYS A 371 -15.77 -17.01 -28.01
C LYS A 371 -14.30 -17.08 -28.33
N VAL A 372 -13.48 -16.85 -27.31
CA VAL A 372 -12.01 -16.87 -27.40
C VAL A 372 -11.46 -17.93 -26.45
N LYS A 373 -10.22 -18.34 -26.68
CA LYS A 373 -9.48 -19.15 -25.72
C LYS A 373 -8.36 -18.32 -25.10
N LEU A 374 -8.22 -18.39 -23.79
CA LEU A 374 -7.15 -17.76 -23.03
C LEU A 374 -6.18 -18.82 -22.50
N ALA A 375 -4.92 -18.75 -22.90
CA ALA A 375 -3.86 -19.56 -22.31
C ALA A 375 -3.10 -18.72 -21.28
N ALA A 376 -2.78 -19.34 -20.16
CA ALA A 376 -1.98 -18.72 -19.12
C ALA A 376 -0.49 -19.02 -19.30
N ASP A 377 0.35 -18.06 -18.94
CA ASP A 377 1.79 -18.29 -18.79
C ASP A 377 2.03 -19.18 -17.56
N THR A 378 2.49 -20.40 -17.79
CA THR A 378 2.64 -21.43 -16.75
C THR A 378 3.65 -21.07 -15.66
N GLU A 379 4.61 -20.20 -15.94
CA GLU A 379 5.59 -19.73 -14.96
C GLU A 379 5.00 -18.68 -13.99
N ARG A 380 3.87 -18.09 -14.38
CA ARG A 380 3.18 -17.00 -13.64
C ARG A 380 1.86 -17.45 -13.01
N ILE A 381 1.64 -18.76 -12.93
CA ILE A 381 0.46 -19.33 -12.29
C ILE A 381 0.73 -19.57 -10.82
N HIS A 382 -0.22 -19.18 -9.98
CA HIS A 382 -0.24 -19.50 -8.56
C HIS A 382 -1.21 -20.65 -8.29
N VAL A 383 -0.87 -21.49 -7.34
CA VAL A 383 -1.77 -22.56 -6.86
C VAL A 383 -1.91 -22.41 -5.36
N PHE A 384 -3.14 -22.43 -4.91
CA PHE A 384 -3.49 -22.31 -3.49
C PHE A 384 -4.24 -23.56 -3.03
N SER A 385 -4.05 -23.93 -1.78
CA SER A 385 -4.85 -24.98 -1.15
C SER A 385 -6.33 -24.55 -1.07
N ALA A 386 -7.23 -25.39 -1.53
CA ALA A 386 -8.67 -25.10 -1.40
C ALA A 386 -9.14 -25.15 0.06
N SER A 387 -8.47 -25.89 0.91
CA SER A 387 -8.85 -26.07 2.33
C SER A 387 -8.35 -24.94 3.23
N THR A 388 -7.11 -24.46 3.04
CA THR A 388 -6.50 -23.43 3.89
C THR A 388 -6.42 -22.06 3.22
N GLY A 389 -6.45 -22.00 1.90
CA GLY A 389 -6.23 -20.79 1.13
C GLY A 389 -4.75 -20.41 0.96
N ASP A 390 -3.82 -21.18 1.53
CA ASP A 390 -2.39 -20.89 1.47
C ASP A 390 -1.79 -21.17 0.11
N ARG A 391 -0.77 -20.41 -0.27
CA ARG A 391 -0.04 -20.58 -1.52
C ARG A 391 0.85 -21.82 -1.48
N LEU A 392 0.78 -22.61 -2.54
CA LEU A 392 1.54 -23.85 -2.71
C LEU A 392 2.69 -23.72 -3.73
N THR A 393 2.66 -22.69 -4.59
CA THR A 393 3.76 -22.34 -5.51
C THR A 393 4.89 -21.62 -4.77
N ASP A 394 6.12 -21.73 -5.28
CA ASP A 394 7.31 -21.06 -4.69
C ASP A 394 7.39 -19.58 -5.00
#